data_f136a7fda72d1c82a6f13eafd042c81e
#
_entry.id   f136a7fda72d1c82a6f13eafd042c81e
#
_cell.length_a   1.000
_cell.length_b   1.000
_cell.length_c   1.000
_cell.angle_alpha   90.00
_cell.angle_beta   90.00
_cell.angle_gamma   90.00
#
_symmetry.space_group_name_H-M   'P 1'
#
loop_
_entity.id
_entity.type
_entity.pdbx_description
1 polymer ?
#
loop_
_entity_poly.entity_id
_entity_poly.type
_entity_poly.pdbx_seq_one_letter_code
_entity_poly.pdbx_strand_id
1 'polypeptide(L)'
;MARMSLKKQSARALRGVAWRIDRPPRSRREQPAPPQDTGALVRDSTPGSRTAPCFFEQFPRFYRTSSTAPETTRLNLRYEAMVGENRDIFAGASVLDLASHDGRWSLAALAAGARSVTGIEARPELVKAAAKNLSGYGYRADRVRFITGDVHQVLNTQDLEADVVLCLGFLYHTLRYNELLNGIRRTRARYLIIDTFSPYMMGPVPNVNVITEYGDQEGAAAADTYTHGPSVLVGLPNLAAIQTMLGAYGYRVERLSDWAGLLRDSPRTEDCGDYANQKRITIRCVNAKAAPA
;
A
#
# COMPACT_ATOMS: atom_id res chain seq x y z
N MET A 1 -1.39 56.12 -14.52
CA MET A 1 -0.46 55.59 -13.51
C MET A 1 -1.23 54.71 -12.57
N ALA A 2 -0.89 53.43 -12.45
CA ALA A 2 -1.19 52.38 -11.48
C ALA A 2 -1.54 51.07 -12.18
N ARG A 3 -0.56 50.44 -12.80
CA ARG A 3 -0.55 49.02 -13.14
C ARG A 3 0.76 48.43 -12.61
N MET A 4 0.80 48.12 -11.34
CA MET A 4 1.84 47.25 -10.76
C MET A 4 1.34 46.74 -9.41
N SER A 5 1.43 45.45 -9.18
CA SER A 5 1.27 44.80 -7.90
C SER A 5 0.11 43.79 -7.77
N LEU A 6 0.03 42.82 -8.69
CA LEU A 6 -0.76 41.63 -8.46
C LEU A 6 0.01 40.31 -8.77
N LYS A 7 1.30 40.41 -9.12
CA LYS A 7 2.12 39.23 -9.48
C LYS A 7 3.09 38.73 -8.40
N LYS A 8 3.10 39.32 -7.21
CA LYS A 8 4.06 38.94 -6.15
C LYS A 8 3.46 38.19 -4.93
N GLN A 9 2.15 38.04 -4.87
CA GLN A 9 1.53 37.33 -3.71
C GLN A 9 1.22 35.83 -3.94
N SER A 10 1.13 35.37 -5.18
CA SER A 10 0.84 33.97 -5.50
C SER A 10 2.05 33.02 -5.44
N ALA A 11 3.27 33.55 -5.39
CA ALA A 11 4.49 32.73 -5.39
C ALA A 11 4.98 32.28 -4.00
N ARG A 12 4.35 32.76 -2.91
CA ARG A 12 4.79 32.45 -1.54
C ARG A 12 4.00 31.34 -0.85
N ALA A 13 2.81 31.02 -1.35
CA ALA A 13 1.93 30.01 -0.77
C ALA A 13 2.20 28.57 -1.26
N LEU A 14 2.96 28.38 -2.34
CA LEU A 14 3.22 27.07 -2.94
C LEU A 14 4.59 26.47 -2.61
N ARG A 15 5.39 27.08 -1.74
CA ARG A 15 6.74 26.57 -1.38
C ARG A 15 6.75 25.68 -0.13
N GLY A 16 5.61 25.24 0.36
CA GLY A 16 5.49 24.53 1.65
C GLY A 16 5.18 23.03 1.59
N VAL A 17 5.04 22.39 0.44
CA VAL A 17 4.63 20.99 0.34
C VAL A 17 5.51 20.17 -0.60
N ALA A 18 6.76 20.55 -0.80
CA ALA A 18 7.76 19.60 -1.24
C ALA A 18 8.22 18.82 0.01
N TRP A 19 7.63 17.67 0.26
CA TRP A 19 8.17 16.71 1.23
C TRP A 19 9.49 16.18 0.68
N ARG A 20 10.56 16.97 0.84
CA ARG A 20 11.91 16.44 0.82
C ARG A 20 12.03 15.52 2.01
N ILE A 21 12.12 14.23 1.78
CA ILE A 21 12.80 13.31 2.70
C ILE A 21 14.31 13.60 2.51
N ASP A 22 14.77 14.77 2.94
CA ASP A 22 16.20 15.06 3.05
C ASP A 22 16.71 14.32 4.27
N ARG A 23 17.01 13.04 4.11
CA ARG A 23 17.92 12.36 5.03
C ARG A 23 19.33 12.47 4.45
N PRO A 24 20.31 12.96 5.23
CA PRO A 24 21.71 12.93 4.81
C PRO A 24 22.13 11.48 4.55
N PRO A 25 23.03 11.21 3.58
CA PRO A 25 23.52 9.87 3.34
C PRO A 25 24.18 9.32 4.60
N ARG A 26 23.58 8.27 5.18
CA ARG A 26 24.20 7.56 6.31
C ARG A 26 25.45 6.85 5.81
N SER A 27 26.59 7.11 6.43
CA SER A 27 27.84 6.38 6.23
C SER A 27 27.60 4.87 6.29
N ARG A 28 28.14 4.15 5.29
CA ARG A 28 28.17 2.68 5.28
C ARG A 28 28.79 2.18 6.60
N ARG A 29 27.96 1.68 7.51
CA ARG A 29 28.42 0.77 8.56
C ARG A 29 28.46 -0.63 7.96
N GLU A 30 29.60 -1.30 8.09
CA GLU A 30 29.77 -2.71 7.74
C GLU A 30 28.68 -3.55 8.42
N GLN A 31 28.00 -4.36 7.62
CA GLN A 31 26.91 -5.22 8.08
C GLN A 31 27.49 -6.56 8.56
N PRO A 32 27.05 -7.09 9.69
CA PRO A 32 27.39 -8.45 10.10
C PRO A 32 26.79 -9.48 9.12
N ALA A 33 27.49 -10.58 8.92
CA ALA A 33 27.07 -11.68 8.07
C ALA A 33 25.70 -12.26 8.50
N PRO A 34 24.88 -12.74 7.54
CA PRO A 34 23.54 -13.22 7.84
C PRO A 34 23.58 -14.53 8.66
N PRO A 35 22.67 -14.72 9.61
CA PRO A 35 22.46 -16.01 10.24
C PRO A 35 21.93 -17.02 9.20
N GLN A 36 22.39 -18.27 9.31
CA GLN A 36 21.95 -19.37 8.45
C GLN A 36 20.50 -19.73 8.73
N ASP A 37 19.72 -19.86 7.65
CA ASP A 37 18.29 -20.08 7.63
C ASP A 37 17.97 -21.54 8.05
N THR A 38 17.60 -21.74 9.29
CA THR A 38 17.01 -23.02 9.73
C THR A 38 15.50 -22.85 9.72
N GLY A 39 14.85 -23.49 8.75
CA GLY A 39 13.39 -23.50 8.58
C GLY A 39 12.66 -23.98 9.84
N ALA A 40 12.17 -23.05 10.63
CA ALA A 40 11.33 -23.31 11.79
C ALA A 40 9.87 -22.99 11.46
N LEU A 41 9.04 -23.99 11.63
CA LEU A 41 7.59 -23.97 11.52
C LEU A 41 6.97 -22.87 12.42
N VAL A 42 6.00 -22.18 11.86
CA VAL A 42 5.14 -21.20 12.54
C VAL A 42 4.58 -21.81 13.82
N ARG A 43 4.92 -21.27 14.97
CA ARG A 43 4.29 -21.60 16.23
C ARG A 43 3.05 -20.75 16.43
N ASP A 44 1.92 -21.42 16.66
CA ASP A 44 0.67 -20.81 17.08
C ASP A 44 0.88 -19.98 18.35
N SER A 45 0.59 -18.69 18.28
CA SER A 45 0.62 -17.81 19.45
C SER A 45 -0.75 -17.81 20.13
N THR A 46 -0.80 -18.33 21.33
CA THR A 46 -1.95 -18.29 22.25
C THR A 46 -2.37 -16.84 22.55
N PRO A 47 -3.68 -16.53 22.66
CA PRO A 47 -4.13 -15.18 23.00
C PRO A 47 -3.86 -14.88 24.48
N GLY A 48 -2.94 -13.97 24.78
CA GLY A 48 -2.69 -13.59 26.19
C GLY A 48 -1.58 -12.60 26.45
N SER A 49 -0.65 -12.40 25.54
CA SER A 49 0.41 -11.38 25.67
C SER A 49 0.49 -10.61 24.36
N ARG A 50 0.12 -9.32 24.37
CA ARG A 50 0.36 -8.42 23.24
C ARG A 50 1.86 -8.10 23.17
N THR A 51 2.62 -9.04 22.63
CA THR A 51 3.97 -8.74 22.15
C THR A 51 3.84 -7.84 20.93
N ALA A 52 4.76 -6.88 20.78
CA ALA A 52 4.78 -6.01 19.61
C ALA A 52 4.69 -6.85 18.31
N PRO A 53 3.95 -6.38 17.28
CA PRO A 53 3.85 -7.07 16.02
C PRO A 53 5.22 -7.38 15.43
N CYS A 54 5.49 -8.65 15.12
CA CYS A 54 6.82 -9.13 14.71
C CYS A 54 6.79 -10.00 13.45
N PHE A 55 5.73 -9.92 12.65
CA PHE A 55 5.55 -10.77 11.48
C PHE A 55 6.76 -10.78 10.53
N PHE A 56 7.26 -9.61 10.17
CA PHE A 56 8.37 -9.49 9.23
C PHE A 56 9.75 -9.83 9.82
N GLU A 57 9.85 -10.05 11.15
CA GLU A 57 11.08 -10.61 11.75
C GLU A 57 11.40 -12.00 11.18
N GLN A 58 10.36 -12.75 10.76
CA GLN A 58 10.50 -14.05 10.09
C GLN A 58 10.90 -13.90 8.62
N PHE A 59 10.81 -12.70 8.05
CA PHE A 59 11.04 -12.42 6.63
C PHE A 59 12.01 -11.23 6.43
N PRO A 60 13.24 -11.29 6.96
CA PRO A 60 14.15 -10.15 7.04
C PRO A 60 14.63 -9.61 5.68
N ARG A 61 14.43 -10.34 4.58
CA ARG A 61 14.75 -9.83 3.24
C ARG A 61 13.99 -8.56 2.91
N PHE A 62 12.75 -8.44 3.38
CA PHE A 62 11.92 -7.25 3.10
C PHE A 62 12.41 -5.98 3.78
N TYR A 63 13.23 -6.07 4.80
CA TYR A 63 13.91 -4.92 5.39
C TYR A 63 15.05 -4.38 4.53
N ARG A 64 15.51 -5.17 3.52
CA ARG A 64 16.64 -4.82 2.66
C ARG A 64 16.26 -4.57 1.20
N THR A 65 15.13 -5.11 0.75
CA THR A 65 14.70 -5.06 -0.65
C THR A 65 13.82 -3.87 -0.97
N SER A 66 13.50 -3.03 0.02
CA SER A 66 12.71 -1.82 -0.18
C SER A 66 13.24 -0.67 0.63
N SER A 67 13.50 0.43 -0.04
CA SER A 67 13.80 1.73 0.58
C SER A 67 12.57 2.37 1.23
N THR A 68 11.36 1.97 0.84
CA THR A 68 10.12 2.58 1.33
C THR A 68 9.65 2.03 2.67
N ALA A 69 10.21 0.92 3.15
CA ALA A 69 9.83 0.32 4.43
C ALA A 69 11.00 -0.33 5.17
N PRO A 70 12.15 0.35 5.35
CA PRO A 70 13.28 -0.21 6.10
C PRO A 70 13.03 -0.28 7.60
N GLU A 71 12.00 0.40 8.09
CA GLU A 71 11.69 0.52 9.52
C GLU A 71 10.87 -0.68 9.98
N THR A 72 11.49 -1.54 10.77
CA THR A 72 10.91 -2.83 11.19
C THR A 72 9.60 -2.65 11.94
N THR A 73 9.52 -1.73 12.89
CA THR A 73 8.30 -1.45 13.66
C THR A 73 7.17 -1.00 12.75
N ARG A 74 7.42 -0.03 11.87
CA ARG A 74 6.42 0.47 10.92
C ARG A 74 5.90 -0.65 10.03
N LEU A 75 6.78 -1.49 9.48
CA LEU A 75 6.38 -2.57 8.59
C LEU A 75 5.50 -3.60 9.32
N ASN A 76 5.84 -3.95 10.56
CA ASN A 76 5.07 -4.88 11.37
C ASN A 76 3.71 -4.32 11.80
N LEU A 77 3.63 -3.04 12.19
CA LEU A 77 2.35 -2.38 12.50
C LEU A 77 1.44 -2.30 11.26
N ARG A 78 2.02 -2.02 10.10
CA ARG A 78 1.29 -2.06 8.83
C ARG A 78 0.77 -3.46 8.53
N TYR A 79 1.57 -4.49 8.76
CA TYR A 79 1.10 -5.87 8.64
C TYR A 79 -0.13 -6.11 9.52
N GLU A 80 -0.10 -5.69 10.78
CA GLU A 80 -1.23 -5.90 11.69
C GLU A 80 -2.49 -5.21 11.16
N ALA A 81 -2.42 -3.94 10.80
CA ALA A 81 -3.57 -3.19 10.29
C ALA A 81 -4.12 -3.74 8.97
N MET A 82 -3.25 -4.19 8.05
CA MET A 82 -3.64 -4.57 6.70
C MET A 82 -4.00 -6.05 6.59
N VAL A 83 -3.30 -6.91 7.31
CA VAL A 83 -3.41 -8.37 7.17
C VAL A 83 -3.80 -9.03 8.49
N GLY A 84 -3.15 -8.71 9.60
CA GLY A 84 -3.38 -9.33 10.90
C GLY A 84 -4.83 -9.20 11.37
N GLU A 85 -5.37 -7.98 11.37
CA GLU A 85 -6.76 -7.70 11.69
C GLU A 85 -7.77 -8.22 10.65
N ASN A 86 -7.30 -8.66 9.49
CA ASN A 86 -8.12 -9.10 8.36
C ASN A 86 -7.96 -10.58 8.01
N ARG A 87 -7.41 -11.40 8.91
CA ARG A 87 -7.11 -12.82 8.63
C ARG A 87 -8.33 -13.62 8.18
N ASP A 88 -9.50 -13.25 8.67
CA ASP A 88 -10.78 -13.89 8.34
C ASP A 88 -11.08 -13.91 6.83
N ILE A 89 -10.63 -12.91 6.07
CA ILE A 89 -10.90 -12.82 4.64
C ILE A 89 -9.82 -13.45 3.76
N PHE A 90 -8.69 -13.85 4.32
CA PHE A 90 -7.60 -14.46 3.55
C PHE A 90 -7.68 -15.98 3.47
N ALA A 91 -8.32 -16.65 4.41
CA ALA A 91 -8.37 -18.11 4.47
C ALA A 91 -8.97 -18.72 3.20
N GLY A 92 -8.15 -19.41 2.41
CA GLY A 92 -8.53 -20.02 1.14
C GLY A 92 -8.79 -19.06 -0.02
N ALA A 93 -8.61 -17.74 0.18
CA ALA A 93 -8.89 -16.71 -0.81
C ALA A 93 -7.85 -16.66 -1.94
N SER A 94 -8.29 -16.28 -3.13
CA SER A 94 -7.44 -15.72 -4.18
C SER A 94 -7.26 -14.23 -3.96
N VAL A 95 -6.00 -13.74 -4.02
CA VAL A 95 -5.66 -12.36 -3.71
C VAL A 95 -5.02 -11.69 -4.92
N LEU A 96 -5.43 -10.46 -5.20
CA LEU A 96 -4.80 -9.58 -6.18
C LEU A 96 -4.11 -8.41 -5.46
N ASP A 97 -2.79 -8.30 -5.61
CA ASP A 97 -1.95 -7.30 -4.96
C ASP A 97 -1.53 -6.23 -5.97
N LEU A 98 -2.13 -5.04 -5.85
CA LEU A 98 -1.92 -3.92 -6.77
C LEU A 98 -0.68 -3.11 -6.38
N ALA A 99 0.21 -2.84 -7.35
CA ALA A 99 1.52 -2.26 -7.15
C ALA A 99 2.31 -3.06 -6.10
N SER A 100 2.44 -4.37 -6.36
CA SER A 100 2.92 -5.38 -5.39
C SER A 100 4.36 -5.19 -4.93
N HIS A 101 5.10 -4.28 -5.57
CA HIS A 101 6.47 -3.91 -5.23
C HIS A 101 7.38 -5.15 -5.14
N ASP A 102 8.07 -5.37 -4.04
CA ASP A 102 8.97 -6.51 -3.79
C ASP A 102 8.26 -7.77 -3.26
N GLY A 103 6.92 -7.81 -3.31
CA GLY A 103 6.09 -8.96 -2.95
C GLY A 103 5.80 -9.12 -1.45
N ARG A 104 6.13 -8.14 -0.60
CA ARG A 104 5.96 -8.24 0.86
C ARG A 104 4.51 -8.48 1.28
N TRP A 105 3.56 -7.79 0.65
CA TRP A 105 2.14 -7.95 0.96
C TRP A 105 1.54 -9.20 0.33
N SER A 106 2.04 -9.59 -0.84
CA SER A 106 1.75 -10.88 -1.44
C SER A 106 2.15 -12.05 -0.53
N LEU A 107 3.37 -11.99 0.08
CA LEU A 107 3.81 -12.97 1.06
C LEU A 107 2.93 -12.93 2.31
N ALA A 108 2.63 -11.76 2.83
CA ALA A 108 1.79 -11.60 4.03
C ALA A 108 0.40 -12.22 3.84
N ALA A 109 -0.23 -12.02 2.68
CA ALA A 109 -1.50 -12.64 2.34
C ALA A 109 -1.42 -14.17 2.29
N LEU A 110 -0.36 -14.73 1.69
CA LEU A 110 -0.14 -16.19 1.67
C LEU A 110 0.06 -16.77 3.07
N ALA A 111 0.82 -16.07 3.90
CA ALA A 111 1.03 -16.47 5.30
C ALA A 111 -0.25 -16.37 6.14
N ALA A 112 -1.17 -15.47 5.78
CA ALA A 112 -2.49 -15.36 6.37
C ALA A 112 -3.50 -16.42 5.88
N GLY A 113 -3.09 -17.31 4.97
CA GLY A 113 -3.91 -18.44 4.50
C GLY A 113 -4.48 -18.28 3.09
N ALA A 114 -4.09 -17.25 2.33
CA ALA A 114 -4.53 -17.12 0.95
C ALA A 114 -4.11 -18.36 0.12
N ARG A 115 -5.03 -18.84 -0.74
CA ARG A 115 -4.75 -19.96 -1.64
C ARG A 115 -3.73 -19.58 -2.70
N SER A 116 -3.87 -18.39 -3.26
CA SER A 116 -3.00 -17.90 -4.30
C SER A 116 -2.94 -16.37 -4.29
N VAL A 117 -1.85 -15.82 -4.82
CA VAL A 117 -1.69 -14.38 -5.00
C VAL A 117 -1.23 -14.07 -6.42
N THR A 118 -1.86 -13.08 -7.04
CA THR A 118 -1.37 -12.43 -8.26
C THR A 118 -0.96 -11.00 -7.92
N GLY A 119 0.31 -10.66 -8.10
CA GLY A 119 0.81 -9.29 -7.95
C GLY A 119 0.91 -8.58 -9.30
N ILE A 120 0.54 -7.31 -9.35
CA ILE A 120 0.77 -6.43 -10.51
C ILE A 120 1.77 -5.36 -10.10
N GLU A 121 2.85 -5.20 -10.87
CA GLU A 121 3.88 -4.19 -10.60
C GLU A 121 4.43 -3.64 -11.92
N ALA A 122 4.54 -2.32 -12.03
CA ALA A 122 4.98 -1.67 -13.25
C ALA A 122 6.49 -1.82 -13.49
N ARG A 123 7.29 -1.96 -12.45
CA ARG A 123 8.76 -1.99 -12.50
C ARG A 123 9.29 -3.42 -12.60
N PRO A 124 9.88 -3.82 -13.74
CA PRO A 124 10.33 -5.21 -13.95
C PRO A 124 11.36 -5.70 -12.91
N GLU A 125 12.20 -4.80 -12.39
CA GLU A 125 13.20 -5.13 -11.37
C GLU A 125 12.53 -5.49 -10.04
N LEU A 126 11.42 -4.84 -9.68
CA LEU A 126 10.64 -5.15 -8.48
C LEU A 126 9.87 -6.47 -8.64
N VAL A 127 9.36 -6.76 -9.84
CA VAL A 127 8.75 -8.06 -10.17
C VAL A 127 9.77 -9.19 -9.98
N LYS A 128 10.99 -9.01 -10.46
CA LYS A 128 12.08 -9.98 -10.24
C LYS A 128 12.44 -10.13 -8.76
N ALA A 129 12.49 -9.02 -8.02
CA ALA A 129 12.74 -9.03 -6.59
C ALA A 129 11.62 -9.76 -5.83
N ALA A 130 10.35 -9.50 -6.17
CA ALA A 130 9.19 -10.18 -5.59
C ALA A 130 9.25 -11.70 -5.79
N ALA A 131 9.48 -12.15 -7.02
CA ALA A 131 9.60 -13.56 -7.33
C ALA A 131 10.76 -14.22 -6.55
N LYS A 132 11.92 -13.55 -6.48
CA LYS A 132 13.08 -14.03 -5.71
C LYS A 132 12.80 -14.08 -4.21
N ASN A 133 12.12 -13.10 -3.67
CA ASN A 133 11.77 -13.07 -2.24
C ASN A 133 10.85 -14.22 -1.88
N LEU A 134 9.74 -14.39 -2.63
CA LEU A 134 8.76 -15.43 -2.31
C LEU A 134 9.33 -16.83 -2.51
N SER A 135 10.03 -17.08 -3.61
CA SER A 135 10.68 -18.37 -3.82
C SER A 135 11.74 -18.68 -2.76
N GLY A 136 12.49 -17.66 -2.33
CA GLY A 136 13.49 -17.78 -1.27
C GLY A 136 12.91 -18.07 0.12
N TYR A 137 11.62 -17.79 0.33
CA TYR A 137 10.87 -18.19 1.53
C TYR A 137 10.00 -19.44 1.31
N GLY A 138 10.25 -20.21 0.25
CA GLY A 138 9.63 -21.49 0.00
C GLY A 138 8.22 -21.44 -0.60
N TYR A 139 7.74 -20.27 -1.03
CA TYR A 139 6.45 -20.19 -1.72
C TYR A 139 6.58 -20.66 -3.17
N ARG A 140 5.71 -21.56 -3.56
CA ARG A 140 5.76 -22.25 -4.86
C ARG A 140 5.15 -21.36 -5.96
N ALA A 141 5.66 -21.50 -7.18
CA ALA A 141 5.22 -20.74 -8.34
C ALA A 141 3.76 -21.01 -8.76
N ASP A 142 3.18 -22.14 -8.37
CA ASP A 142 1.77 -22.45 -8.60
C ASP A 142 0.80 -21.64 -7.72
N ARG A 143 1.31 -21.07 -6.63
CA ARG A 143 0.53 -20.20 -5.73
C ARG A 143 0.79 -18.71 -5.93
N VAL A 144 1.81 -18.35 -6.69
CA VAL A 144 2.29 -16.96 -6.82
C VAL A 144 2.51 -16.62 -8.27
N ARG A 145 1.89 -15.58 -8.74
CA ARG A 145 2.10 -15.01 -10.06
C ARG A 145 2.39 -13.51 -9.96
N PHE A 146 3.37 -13.02 -10.69
CA PHE A 146 3.60 -11.58 -10.84
C PHE A 146 3.44 -11.18 -12.31
N ILE A 147 2.73 -10.08 -12.55
CA ILE A 147 2.48 -9.47 -13.86
C ILE A 147 3.23 -8.15 -13.89
N THR A 148 4.14 -7.99 -14.85
CA THR A 148 4.76 -6.69 -15.12
C THR A 148 3.81 -5.85 -15.97
N GLY A 149 3.42 -4.66 -15.49
CA GLY A 149 2.56 -3.75 -16.23
C GLY A 149 1.94 -2.65 -15.38
N ASP A 150 1.38 -1.66 -16.06
CA ASP A 150 0.57 -0.62 -15.43
C ASP A 150 -0.69 -1.23 -14.83
N VAL A 151 -0.95 -0.95 -13.55
CA VAL A 151 -2.10 -1.50 -12.79
C VAL A 151 -3.42 -1.22 -13.51
N HIS A 152 -3.61 0.00 -14.02
CA HIS A 152 -4.85 0.38 -14.67
C HIS A 152 -5.05 -0.38 -15.98
N GLN A 153 -3.99 -0.50 -16.78
CA GLN A 153 -4.02 -1.23 -18.03
C GLN A 153 -4.31 -2.72 -17.79
N VAL A 154 -3.54 -3.35 -16.89
CA VAL A 154 -3.69 -4.79 -16.60
C VAL A 154 -5.10 -5.10 -16.09
N LEU A 155 -5.61 -4.33 -15.14
CA LEU A 155 -6.96 -4.51 -14.57
C LEU A 155 -8.09 -4.34 -15.60
N ASN A 156 -7.91 -3.49 -16.62
CA ASN A 156 -8.95 -3.19 -17.58
C ASN A 156 -8.85 -4.01 -18.88
N THR A 157 -7.72 -4.67 -19.12
CA THR A 157 -7.50 -5.49 -20.34
C THR A 157 -7.43 -6.98 -20.08
N GLN A 158 -7.05 -7.41 -18.89
CA GLN A 158 -6.99 -8.83 -18.52
C GLN A 158 -8.24 -9.23 -17.71
N ASP A 159 -8.67 -10.47 -17.89
CA ASP A 159 -9.74 -11.06 -17.08
C ASP A 159 -9.11 -11.67 -15.82
N LEU A 160 -9.12 -10.89 -14.75
CA LEU A 160 -8.57 -11.25 -13.46
C LEU A 160 -9.70 -11.38 -12.43
N GLU A 161 -9.79 -12.53 -11.78
CA GLU A 161 -10.72 -12.76 -10.68
C GLU A 161 -9.95 -12.86 -9.36
N ALA A 162 -10.52 -12.31 -8.30
CA ALA A 162 -9.96 -12.39 -6.96
C ALA A 162 -11.08 -12.32 -5.90
N ASP A 163 -10.85 -12.96 -4.77
CA ASP A 163 -11.73 -12.83 -3.59
C ASP A 163 -11.40 -11.57 -2.80
N VAL A 164 -10.10 -11.20 -2.76
CA VAL A 164 -9.57 -10.04 -2.05
C VAL A 164 -8.65 -9.23 -2.97
N VAL A 165 -8.82 -7.92 -3.00
CA VAL A 165 -7.90 -6.99 -3.65
C VAL A 165 -7.14 -6.20 -2.58
N LEU A 166 -5.82 -6.10 -2.73
CA LEU A 166 -4.95 -5.25 -1.91
C LEU A 166 -4.55 -4.01 -2.73
N CYS A 167 -4.88 -2.82 -2.23
CA CYS A 167 -4.46 -1.53 -2.78
C CYS A 167 -3.65 -0.78 -1.70
N LEU A 168 -2.44 -1.26 -1.45
CA LEU A 168 -1.64 -0.89 -0.28
C LEU A 168 -0.52 0.09 -0.67
N GLY A 169 -0.78 1.37 -0.49
CA GLY A 169 0.18 2.42 -0.83
C GLY A 169 0.12 2.88 -2.29
N PHE A 170 -0.96 2.54 -3.02
CA PHE A 170 -1.08 2.87 -4.43
C PHE A 170 -2.13 3.97 -4.73
N LEU A 171 -3.24 4.02 -4.00
CA LEU A 171 -4.35 4.92 -4.32
C LEU A 171 -3.94 6.40 -4.43
N TYR A 172 -2.98 6.84 -3.65
CA TYR A 172 -2.47 8.21 -3.67
C TYR A 172 -1.38 8.47 -4.73
N HIS A 173 -0.98 7.46 -5.50
CA HIS A 173 -0.05 7.57 -6.63
C HIS A 173 -0.75 7.63 -7.98
N THR A 174 -2.04 7.90 -8.01
CA THR A 174 -2.81 8.04 -9.25
C THR A 174 -3.90 9.10 -9.11
N LEU A 175 -4.30 9.68 -10.22
CA LEU A 175 -5.54 10.45 -10.37
C LEU A 175 -6.59 9.68 -11.19
N ARG A 176 -6.24 8.50 -11.72
CA ARG A 176 -7.08 7.66 -12.59
C ARG A 176 -8.03 6.77 -11.78
N TYR A 177 -8.73 7.34 -10.81
CA TYR A 177 -9.59 6.59 -9.89
C TYR A 177 -10.70 5.81 -10.58
N ASN A 178 -11.30 6.37 -11.63
CA ASN A 178 -12.36 5.69 -12.36
C ASN A 178 -11.86 4.41 -13.03
N GLU A 179 -10.68 4.45 -13.64
CA GLU A 179 -10.08 3.27 -14.26
C GLU A 179 -9.70 2.23 -13.20
N LEU A 180 -9.09 2.67 -12.10
CA LEU A 180 -8.69 1.80 -11.00
C LEU A 180 -9.91 1.08 -10.40
N LEU A 181 -10.93 1.83 -9.99
CA LEU A 181 -12.10 1.26 -9.32
C LEU A 181 -12.97 0.44 -10.26
N ASN A 182 -13.06 0.81 -11.55
CA ASN A 182 -13.72 -0.03 -12.55
C ASN A 182 -12.96 -1.36 -12.73
N GLY A 183 -11.62 -1.30 -12.82
CA GLY A 183 -10.80 -2.49 -12.90
C GLY A 183 -10.96 -3.40 -11.68
N ILE A 184 -10.90 -2.83 -10.47
CA ILE A 184 -11.17 -3.57 -9.23
C ILE A 184 -12.57 -4.21 -9.24
N ARG A 185 -13.61 -3.47 -9.62
CA ARG A 185 -14.98 -4.02 -9.73
C ARG A 185 -15.05 -5.20 -10.68
N ARG A 186 -14.30 -5.19 -11.78
CA ARG A 186 -14.26 -6.29 -12.77
C ARG A 186 -13.70 -7.58 -12.19
N THR A 187 -12.80 -7.51 -11.20
CA THR A 187 -12.26 -8.70 -10.53
C THR A 187 -13.31 -9.45 -9.72
N ARG A 188 -14.51 -8.87 -9.50
CA ARG A 188 -15.60 -9.40 -8.68
C ARG A 188 -15.22 -9.61 -7.22
N ALA A 189 -14.10 -9.02 -6.77
CA ALA A 189 -13.60 -9.18 -5.41
C ALA A 189 -14.69 -8.83 -4.39
N ARG A 190 -14.82 -9.70 -3.39
CA ARG A 190 -15.71 -9.48 -2.26
C ARG A 190 -15.13 -8.42 -1.32
N TYR A 191 -13.82 -8.45 -1.10
CA TYR A 191 -13.13 -7.55 -0.19
C TYR A 191 -12.06 -6.74 -0.90
N LEU A 192 -11.89 -5.50 -0.43
CA LEU A 192 -10.84 -4.60 -0.87
C LEU A 192 -10.21 -3.97 0.37
N ILE A 193 -8.89 -4.12 0.52
CA ILE A 193 -8.14 -3.43 1.56
C ILE A 193 -7.38 -2.28 0.91
N ILE A 194 -7.58 -1.08 1.42
CA ILE A 194 -6.88 0.13 0.98
C ILE A 194 -6.03 0.66 2.14
N ASP A 195 -4.76 0.91 1.89
CA ASP A 195 -3.91 1.74 2.73
C ASP A 195 -3.45 2.94 1.91
N THR A 196 -3.79 4.15 2.32
CA THR A 196 -3.56 5.33 1.52
C THR A 196 -3.20 6.55 2.34
N PHE A 197 -2.33 7.39 1.77
CA PHE A 197 -2.07 8.70 2.29
C PHE A 197 -3.27 9.61 2.03
N SER A 198 -3.74 10.31 3.05
CA SER A 198 -4.94 11.14 3.03
C SER A 198 -4.77 12.33 3.98
N PRO A 199 -3.89 13.29 3.66
CA PRO A 199 -3.40 14.30 4.59
C PRO A 199 -4.44 15.33 5.05
N TYR A 200 -5.58 15.40 4.36
CA TYR A 200 -6.64 16.37 4.64
C TYR A 200 -7.95 15.69 5.03
N MET A 201 -7.85 14.68 5.88
CA MET A 201 -8.87 13.67 6.13
C MET A 201 -10.18 14.15 6.71
N MET A 202 -10.16 15.19 7.51
CA MET A 202 -11.28 15.54 8.36
C MET A 202 -12.17 16.59 7.72
N GLY A 203 -13.15 16.15 6.97
CA GLY A 203 -14.22 17.01 6.45
C GLY A 203 -15.33 16.15 5.85
N PRO A 204 -16.60 16.54 6.04
CA PRO A 204 -17.74 15.82 5.49
C PRO A 204 -17.87 15.97 3.97
N VAL A 205 -17.14 16.94 3.38
CA VAL A 205 -17.20 17.22 1.95
C VAL A 205 -16.12 16.42 1.23
N PRO A 206 -16.49 15.63 0.20
CA PRO A 206 -15.53 14.95 -0.65
C PRO A 206 -14.53 15.93 -1.28
N ASN A 207 -13.24 15.66 -1.06
CA ASN A 207 -12.15 16.49 -1.57
C ASN A 207 -10.99 15.61 -2.06
N VAL A 208 -10.39 16.00 -3.20
CA VAL A 208 -9.17 15.42 -3.73
C VAL A 208 -8.17 16.53 -3.95
N ASN A 209 -7.07 16.52 -3.23
CA ASN A 209 -5.97 17.42 -3.47
C ASN A 209 -5.07 16.83 -4.57
N VAL A 210 -4.91 17.56 -5.67
CA VAL A 210 -4.11 17.11 -6.82
C VAL A 210 -2.70 17.69 -6.73
N ILE A 211 -1.71 16.81 -6.84
CA ILE A 211 -0.30 17.18 -6.86
C ILE A 211 0.42 16.49 -8.03
N THR A 212 1.66 16.88 -8.28
CA THR A 212 2.53 16.26 -9.29
C THR A 212 3.63 15.48 -8.60
N GLU A 213 3.84 14.24 -9.01
CA GLU A 213 5.02 13.43 -8.71
C GLU A 213 5.90 13.30 -9.97
N TYR A 214 7.13 12.87 -9.79
CA TYR A 214 8.06 12.60 -10.88
C TYR A 214 8.41 11.12 -10.91
N GLY A 215 8.12 10.45 -12.02
CA GLY A 215 8.20 8.99 -12.15
C GLY A 215 9.61 8.40 -12.06
N ASP A 216 10.66 9.24 -12.10
CA ASP A 216 12.05 8.88 -11.90
C ASP A 216 12.49 8.91 -10.42
N GLN A 217 11.65 9.42 -9.54
CA GLN A 217 11.94 9.46 -8.10
C GLN A 217 11.57 8.15 -7.42
N GLU A 218 12.43 7.73 -6.50
CA GLU A 218 12.19 6.54 -5.69
C GLU A 218 10.93 6.72 -4.81
N GLY A 219 10.05 5.71 -4.84
CA GLY A 219 8.80 5.74 -4.09
C GLY A 219 7.67 6.57 -4.72
N ALA A 220 7.91 7.24 -5.85
CA ALA A 220 6.89 7.94 -6.62
C ALA A 220 6.10 6.98 -7.53
N ALA A 221 5.01 7.48 -8.10
CA ALA A 221 4.27 6.80 -9.16
C ALA A 221 5.19 6.46 -10.35
N ALA A 222 4.95 5.34 -11.01
CA ALA A 222 5.61 5.06 -12.29
C ALA A 222 5.16 6.09 -13.33
N ALA A 223 6.04 6.40 -14.31
CA ALA A 223 5.73 7.35 -15.37
C ALA A 223 4.42 7.00 -16.07
N ASP A 224 3.59 8.01 -16.31
CA ASP A 224 2.30 7.88 -16.95
C ASP A 224 2.38 8.39 -18.40
N THR A 225 1.84 7.60 -19.35
CA THR A 225 1.81 7.98 -20.76
C THR A 225 0.80 9.09 -21.07
N TYR A 226 -0.09 9.42 -20.14
CA TYR A 226 -1.10 10.48 -20.30
C TYR A 226 -0.59 11.88 -19.91
N THR A 227 0.58 11.97 -19.27
CA THR A 227 1.17 13.24 -18.88
C THR A 227 2.40 13.58 -19.71
N HIS A 228 2.78 14.85 -19.72
CA HIS A 228 3.95 15.31 -20.46
C HIS A 228 5.25 15.08 -19.68
N GLY A 229 6.19 14.38 -20.28
CA GLY A 229 7.49 14.09 -19.68
C GLY A 229 7.40 13.12 -18.49
N PRO A 230 8.28 13.28 -17.49
CA PRO A 230 8.32 12.37 -16.33
C PRO A 230 7.26 12.69 -15.26
N SER A 231 6.44 13.71 -15.47
CA SER A 231 5.42 14.16 -14.50
C SER A 231 4.26 13.19 -14.46
N VAL A 232 3.76 12.90 -13.25
CA VAL A 232 2.56 12.10 -13.01
C VAL A 232 1.61 12.91 -12.14
N LEU A 233 0.35 13.05 -12.56
CA LEU A 233 -0.69 13.62 -11.72
C LEU A 233 -1.20 12.59 -10.74
N VAL A 234 -1.14 12.91 -9.47
CA VAL A 234 -1.62 12.06 -8.38
C VAL A 234 -2.61 12.80 -7.51
N GLY A 235 -3.46 12.06 -6.83
CA GLY A 235 -4.51 12.64 -6.00
C GLY A 235 -4.43 12.16 -4.57
N LEU A 236 -4.67 13.08 -3.65
CA LEU A 236 -4.74 12.82 -2.22
C LEU A 236 -6.21 12.97 -1.77
N PRO A 237 -7.02 11.91 -1.85
CA PRO A 237 -8.43 11.97 -1.50
C PRO A 237 -8.60 11.96 0.02
N ASN A 238 -9.57 12.73 0.53
CA ASN A 238 -10.03 12.56 1.90
C ASN A 238 -10.96 11.34 2.04
N LEU A 239 -11.26 10.93 3.26
CA LEU A 239 -12.10 9.75 3.51
C LEU A 239 -13.50 9.89 2.87
N ALA A 240 -14.11 11.08 2.88
CA ALA A 240 -15.40 11.31 2.24
C ALA A 240 -15.34 11.12 0.72
N ALA A 241 -14.27 11.56 0.06
CA ALA A 241 -14.05 11.31 -1.36
C ALA A 241 -13.86 9.82 -1.65
N ILE A 242 -13.07 9.11 -0.83
CA ILE A 242 -12.87 7.66 -0.95
C ILE A 242 -14.20 6.93 -0.82
N GLN A 243 -15.01 7.24 0.19
CA GLN A 243 -16.32 6.62 0.41
C GLN A 243 -17.27 6.87 -0.77
N THR A 244 -17.30 8.11 -1.29
CA THR A 244 -18.12 8.48 -2.44
C THR A 244 -17.72 7.70 -3.69
N MET A 245 -16.42 7.64 -3.97
CA MET A 245 -15.90 6.89 -5.11
C MET A 245 -16.18 5.39 -4.98
N LEU A 246 -15.90 4.80 -3.83
CA LEU A 246 -16.17 3.38 -3.55
C LEU A 246 -17.64 3.05 -3.75
N GLY A 247 -18.55 3.88 -3.22
CA GLY A 247 -20.01 3.70 -3.36
C GLY A 247 -20.46 3.66 -4.81
N ALA A 248 -19.89 4.51 -5.67
CA ALA A 248 -20.20 4.53 -7.11
C ALA A 248 -19.80 3.21 -7.81
N TYR A 249 -18.80 2.49 -7.28
CA TYR A 249 -18.34 1.20 -7.85
C TYR A 249 -18.84 -0.02 -7.07
N GLY A 250 -19.79 0.16 -6.14
CA GLY A 250 -20.45 -0.92 -5.42
C GLY A 250 -19.70 -1.44 -4.21
N TYR A 251 -18.74 -0.69 -3.69
CA TYR A 251 -18.05 -1.00 -2.44
C TYR A 251 -18.50 -0.05 -1.32
N ARG A 252 -18.52 -0.54 -0.10
CA ARG A 252 -18.67 0.30 1.10
C ARG A 252 -17.52 0.06 2.07
N VAL A 253 -17.14 1.07 2.81
CA VAL A 253 -16.20 0.92 3.93
C VAL A 253 -16.89 0.11 5.01
N GLU A 254 -16.28 -1.00 5.41
CA GLU A 254 -16.75 -1.88 6.47
C GLU A 254 -16.04 -1.59 7.79
N ARG A 255 -14.72 -1.35 7.71
CA ARG A 255 -13.90 -1.08 8.89
C ARG A 255 -12.78 -0.09 8.57
N LEU A 256 -12.49 0.76 9.54
CA LEU A 256 -11.30 1.60 9.60
C LEU A 256 -10.38 1.02 10.69
N SER A 257 -9.11 0.75 10.38
CA SER A 257 -8.16 0.23 11.37
C SER A 257 -7.89 1.24 12.47
N ASP A 258 -7.88 0.78 13.72
CA ASP A 258 -7.57 1.61 14.90
C ASP A 258 -6.06 1.83 15.06
N TRP A 259 -5.52 2.73 14.26
CA TRP A 259 -4.11 3.10 14.35
C TRP A 259 -3.73 3.69 15.69
N ALA A 260 -4.64 4.39 16.38
CA ALA A 260 -4.36 4.94 17.71
C ALA A 260 -4.15 3.81 18.73
N GLY A 261 -4.92 2.74 18.66
CA GLY A 261 -4.74 1.54 19.47
C GLY A 261 -3.41 0.82 19.16
N LEU A 262 -3.15 0.58 17.87
CA LEU A 262 -1.90 -0.10 17.44
C LEU A 262 -0.65 0.66 17.88
N LEU A 263 -0.66 2.00 17.80
CA LEU A 263 0.48 2.83 18.16
C LEU A 263 0.69 2.92 19.68
N ARG A 264 -0.40 2.92 20.47
CA ARG A 264 -0.33 2.96 21.93
C ARG A 264 0.38 1.75 22.49
N ASP A 265 0.15 0.60 21.89
CA ASP A 265 0.69 -0.69 22.35
C ASP A 265 2.09 -0.98 21.76
N SER A 266 2.66 -0.05 20.98
CA SER A 266 3.96 -0.23 20.32
C SER A 266 5.07 0.57 21.00
N PRO A 267 6.26 -0.03 21.24
CA PRO A 267 7.38 0.64 21.94
C PRO A 267 8.12 1.68 21.08
N ARG A 268 7.94 1.67 19.75
CA ARG A 268 8.63 2.57 18.82
C ARG A 268 7.66 2.99 17.71
N THR A 269 7.32 4.26 17.68
CA THR A 269 6.30 4.80 16.75
C THR A 269 6.77 6.01 15.95
N GLU A 270 8.05 6.39 16.07
CA GLU A 270 8.59 7.58 15.43
C GLU A 270 8.42 7.58 13.91
N ASP A 271 8.53 6.39 13.30
CA ASP A 271 8.37 6.22 11.86
C ASP A 271 6.90 6.06 11.39
N CYS A 272 5.95 6.14 12.33
CA CYS A 272 4.51 6.04 12.07
C CYS A 272 3.79 7.40 12.19
N GLY A 273 4.51 8.51 12.11
CA GLY A 273 3.95 9.85 12.29
C GLY A 273 2.81 10.22 11.32
N ASP A 274 2.78 9.65 10.12
CA ASP A 274 1.69 9.82 9.17
C ASP A 274 0.38 9.15 9.67
N TYR A 275 0.47 7.97 10.27
CA TYR A 275 -0.68 7.30 10.91
C TYR A 275 -1.08 7.98 12.22
N ALA A 276 -0.11 8.32 13.07
CA ALA A 276 -0.35 9.01 14.35
C ALA A 276 -1.08 10.36 14.15
N ASN A 277 -0.72 11.09 13.09
CA ASN A 277 -1.32 12.36 12.72
C ASN A 277 -2.53 12.21 11.78
N GLN A 278 -3.06 11.00 11.62
CA GLN A 278 -4.22 10.71 10.78
C GLN A 278 -4.05 11.17 9.31
N LYS A 279 -2.82 11.25 8.82
CA LYS A 279 -2.51 11.56 7.42
C LYS A 279 -2.49 10.34 6.52
N ARG A 280 -2.57 9.16 7.11
CA ARG A 280 -2.64 7.88 6.42
C ARG A 280 -3.65 6.99 7.10
N ILE A 281 -4.43 6.26 6.31
CA ILE A 281 -5.50 5.39 6.78
C ILE A 281 -5.40 4.00 6.16
N THR A 282 -5.90 3.02 6.90
CA THR A 282 -6.11 1.67 6.42
C THR A 282 -7.59 1.32 6.57
N ILE A 283 -8.23 0.92 5.48
CA ILE A 283 -9.66 0.59 5.45
C ILE A 283 -9.89 -0.77 4.81
N ARG A 284 -10.82 -1.52 5.38
CA ARG A 284 -11.43 -2.70 4.78
C ARG A 284 -12.75 -2.32 4.15
N CYS A 285 -12.92 -2.66 2.88
CA CYS A 285 -14.13 -2.44 2.13
C CYS A 285 -14.74 -3.77 1.72
N VAL A 286 -16.05 -3.80 1.60
CA VAL A 286 -16.82 -4.95 1.14
C VAL A 286 -17.68 -4.58 -0.03
N ASN A 287 -17.80 -5.50 -1.00
CA ASN A 287 -18.70 -5.35 -2.13
C ASN A 287 -20.15 -5.39 -1.62
N ALA A 288 -20.90 -4.32 -1.85
CA ALA A 288 -22.26 -4.17 -1.35
C ALA A 288 -23.26 -5.22 -1.92
N LYS A 289 -22.91 -5.86 -3.05
CA LYS A 289 -23.71 -6.91 -3.69
C LYS A 289 -23.25 -8.32 -3.31
N ALA A 290 -22.13 -8.46 -2.58
CA ALA A 290 -21.70 -9.77 -2.14
C ALA A 290 -22.67 -10.30 -1.07
N ALA A 291 -23.12 -11.54 -1.23
CA ALA A 291 -23.93 -12.20 -0.21
C ALA A 291 -23.22 -12.20 1.16
N PRO A 292 -23.93 -12.08 2.26
CA PRO A 292 -23.33 -12.29 3.58
C PRO A 292 -22.63 -13.66 3.63
N ALA A 293 -21.53 -13.72 4.37
CA ALA A 293 -20.71 -14.94 4.54
C ALA A 293 -21.44 -15.95 5.39
#